data_512f5490d596f6d912fd79030cec220d
#
_entry.id   512f5490d596f6d912fd79030cec220d
#
_cell.length_a   1.000
_cell.length_b   1.000
_cell.length_c   1.000
_cell.angle_alpha   90.00
_cell.angle_beta   90.00
_cell.angle_gamma   90.00
#
_symmetry.space_group_name_H-M   'P 1'
#
loop_
_entity.id
_entity.type
_entity.pdbx_description
1 polymer ?
#
loop_
_entity_poly.entity_id
_entity_poly.type
_entity_poly.pdbx_seq_one_letter_code
_entity_poly.pdbx_strand_id
1 'polypeptide(L)'
;MDKYQSLRIWSYQHPNEALENEYLARFKGVTTLKTGLYLNPISHGQRSLQTYELFLVPIPKILRLQDEIWRNSHKITNLIKKLPPVAFTQLFNQTLVAEIIGTNNIEGVKTTKQEVQTAIASVGKSEEKVRLQSFVRMYFKIKQQEELKINELADLRKLYDHLLVGEIATTDLPDGVLFRNSFVRIGNDLKTVHVPKSSEKQFEPDLLNWIRFVNAKSLLSL
;
A
#
# COMPACT_ATOMS: atom_id res chain seq x y z
N MET A 1 -18.99 -24.15 13.18
CA MET A 1 -18.81 -23.18 12.07
C MET A 1 -17.34 -23.19 11.69
N ASP A 2 -17.01 -23.82 10.58
CA ASP A 2 -15.63 -23.89 10.12
C ASP A 2 -15.09 -22.48 9.89
N LYS A 3 -14.01 -22.19 10.57
CA LYS A 3 -13.37 -20.89 10.50
C LYS A 3 -12.65 -20.79 9.16
N TYR A 4 -13.07 -19.88 8.29
CA TYR A 4 -12.36 -19.64 7.04
C TYR A 4 -10.89 -19.30 7.34
N GLN A 5 -9.98 -20.15 6.90
CA GLN A 5 -8.56 -20.08 7.24
C GLN A 5 -7.74 -19.67 6.01
N SER A 6 -6.54 -19.13 6.25
CA SER A 6 -5.59 -18.90 5.15
C SER A 6 -5.19 -20.24 4.50
N LEU A 7 -4.86 -20.21 3.21
CA LEU A 7 -4.37 -21.39 2.49
C LEU A 7 -3.15 -22.02 3.16
N ARG A 8 -2.31 -21.22 3.79
CA ARG A 8 -1.16 -21.70 4.56
C ARG A 8 -1.58 -22.54 5.78
N ILE A 9 -2.57 -22.07 6.56
CA ILE A 9 -3.05 -22.82 7.73
C ILE A 9 -3.76 -24.09 7.26
N TRP A 10 -4.57 -23.97 6.21
CA TRP A 10 -5.27 -25.11 5.62
C TRP A 10 -4.30 -26.22 5.19
N SER A 11 -3.18 -25.87 4.52
CA SER A 11 -2.19 -26.86 4.07
C SER A 11 -1.53 -27.64 5.21
N TYR A 12 -1.31 -27.01 6.38
CA TYR A 12 -0.80 -27.73 7.56
C TYR A 12 -1.82 -28.69 8.16
N GLN A 13 -3.10 -28.41 8.04
CA GLN A 13 -4.18 -29.28 8.56
C GLN A 13 -4.54 -30.40 7.59
N HIS A 14 -4.22 -30.26 6.31
CA HIS A 14 -4.54 -31.20 5.24
C HIS A 14 -3.26 -31.60 4.47
N PRO A 15 -2.28 -32.25 5.13
CA PRO A 15 -0.97 -32.51 4.54
C PRO A 15 -1.03 -33.47 3.34
N ASN A 16 -2.10 -34.27 3.23
CA ASN A 16 -2.30 -35.25 2.15
C ASN A 16 -3.13 -34.70 0.99
N GLU A 17 -3.60 -33.45 1.07
CA GLU A 17 -4.41 -32.82 0.04
C GLU A 17 -3.58 -31.78 -0.74
N ALA A 18 -3.82 -31.70 -2.05
CA ALA A 18 -3.14 -30.71 -2.88
C ALA A 18 -3.70 -29.31 -2.60
N LEU A 19 -2.83 -28.38 -2.18
CA LEU A 19 -3.18 -26.99 -1.93
C LEU A 19 -3.81 -26.31 -3.15
N GLU A 20 -3.41 -26.73 -4.34
CA GLU A 20 -3.98 -26.29 -5.62
C GLU A 20 -5.49 -26.53 -5.72
N ASN A 21 -5.96 -27.66 -5.24
CA ASN A 21 -7.39 -28.00 -5.28
C ASN A 21 -8.20 -27.05 -4.38
N GLU A 22 -7.68 -26.75 -3.20
CA GLU A 22 -8.32 -25.79 -2.28
C GLU A 22 -8.30 -24.37 -2.84
N TYR A 23 -7.18 -23.94 -3.44
CA TYR A 23 -7.11 -22.67 -4.15
C TYR A 23 -8.18 -22.58 -5.23
N LEU A 24 -8.26 -23.60 -6.12
CA LEU A 24 -9.24 -23.64 -7.21
C LEU A 24 -10.68 -23.68 -6.71
N ALA A 25 -10.96 -24.43 -5.64
CA ALA A 25 -12.28 -24.47 -5.03
C ALA A 25 -12.73 -23.09 -4.54
N ARG A 26 -11.85 -22.35 -3.86
CA ARG A 26 -12.12 -20.98 -3.41
C ARG A 26 -12.23 -20.00 -4.57
N PHE A 27 -11.32 -20.10 -5.54
CA PHE A 27 -11.27 -19.22 -6.72
C PHE A 27 -12.53 -19.35 -7.59
N LYS A 28 -13.10 -20.55 -7.68
CA LYS A 28 -14.34 -20.83 -8.44
C LYS A 28 -15.61 -20.56 -7.63
N GLY A 29 -15.49 -20.16 -6.38
CA GLY A 29 -16.63 -19.86 -5.52
C GLY A 29 -17.55 -18.78 -6.12
N VAL A 30 -18.87 -18.96 -5.97
CA VAL A 30 -19.88 -18.05 -6.57
C VAL A 30 -19.73 -16.60 -6.10
N THR A 31 -19.29 -16.40 -4.85
CA THR A 31 -19.10 -15.06 -4.26
C THR A 31 -17.67 -14.54 -4.37
N THR A 32 -16.79 -15.29 -5.03
CA THR A 32 -15.37 -14.89 -5.14
C THR A 32 -15.20 -13.76 -6.13
N LEU A 33 -14.61 -12.67 -5.67
CA LEU A 33 -14.24 -11.51 -6.48
C LEU A 33 -12.82 -11.69 -7.01
N LYS A 34 -12.68 -11.74 -8.32
CA LYS A 34 -11.40 -11.88 -9.02
C LYS A 34 -10.80 -10.51 -9.28
N THR A 35 -9.49 -10.38 -9.08
CA THR A 35 -8.82 -9.07 -9.15
C THR A 35 -8.13 -8.83 -10.50
N GLY A 36 -7.84 -9.88 -11.28
CA GLY A 36 -6.96 -9.79 -12.46
C GLY A 36 -5.48 -9.53 -12.10
N LEU A 37 -5.13 -9.52 -10.81
CA LEU A 37 -3.75 -9.39 -10.34
C LEU A 37 -3.15 -10.76 -10.07
N TYR A 38 -1.92 -10.97 -10.51
CA TYR A 38 -1.27 -12.26 -10.44
C TYR A 38 -0.01 -12.20 -9.59
N LEU A 39 0.28 -13.29 -8.89
CA LEU A 39 1.52 -13.45 -8.14
C LEU A 39 2.16 -14.82 -8.45
N ASN A 40 3.47 -14.87 -8.27
CA ASN A 40 4.24 -16.12 -8.28
C ASN A 40 4.62 -16.44 -6.83
N PRO A 41 4.17 -17.58 -6.28
CA PRO A 41 4.56 -18.00 -4.94
C PRO A 41 6.08 -18.14 -4.81
N ILE A 42 6.57 -17.90 -3.61
CA ILE A 42 7.97 -18.10 -3.25
C ILE A 42 8.04 -19.26 -2.27
N SER A 43 8.80 -20.28 -2.62
CA SER A 43 9.09 -21.43 -1.77
C SER A 43 10.59 -21.65 -1.70
N HIS A 44 11.11 -21.82 -0.46
CA HIS A 44 12.54 -22.00 -0.21
C HIS A 44 13.45 -20.94 -0.86
N GLY A 45 12.99 -19.69 -0.88
CA GLY A 45 13.74 -18.57 -1.47
C GLY A 45 13.72 -18.52 -3.01
N GLN A 46 12.98 -19.42 -3.65
CA GLN A 46 12.83 -19.45 -5.10
C GLN A 46 11.42 -19.06 -5.52
N ARG A 47 11.30 -18.28 -6.58
CA ARG A 47 10.03 -17.91 -7.20
C ARG A 47 9.52 -19.03 -8.09
N SER A 48 8.26 -19.42 -7.90
CA SER A 48 7.58 -20.36 -8.80
C SER A 48 7.40 -19.74 -10.20
N LEU A 49 7.46 -20.57 -11.23
CA LEU A 49 7.07 -20.19 -12.58
C LEU A 49 5.54 -20.13 -12.73
N GLN A 50 4.81 -20.84 -11.87
CA GLN A 50 3.36 -20.86 -11.86
C GLN A 50 2.82 -19.57 -11.27
N THR A 51 1.81 -18.99 -11.90
CA THR A 51 1.14 -17.77 -11.48
C THR A 51 -0.24 -18.08 -10.93
N TYR A 52 -0.63 -17.33 -9.87
CA TYR A 52 -1.94 -17.44 -9.26
C TYR A 52 -2.60 -16.09 -9.22
N GLU A 53 -3.87 -16.02 -9.61
CA GLU A 53 -4.64 -14.79 -9.50
C GLU A 53 -5.05 -14.54 -8.05
N LEU A 54 -4.89 -13.29 -7.61
CA LEU A 54 -5.41 -12.85 -6.32
C LEU A 54 -6.93 -12.71 -6.39
N PHE A 55 -7.59 -13.15 -5.33
CA PHE A 55 -9.04 -13.05 -5.20
C PHE A 55 -9.45 -12.69 -3.78
N LEU A 56 -10.65 -12.18 -3.64
CA LEU A 56 -11.30 -11.88 -2.36
C LEU A 56 -12.57 -12.73 -2.21
N VAL A 57 -12.70 -13.39 -1.07
CA VAL A 57 -13.97 -14.05 -0.67
C VAL A 57 -14.61 -13.19 0.43
N PRO A 58 -15.79 -12.61 0.21
CA PRO A 58 -16.47 -11.77 1.19
C PRO A 58 -17.09 -12.62 2.31
N ILE A 59 -16.25 -13.04 3.24
CA ILE A 59 -16.70 -13.81 4.41
C ILE A 59 -17.43 -12.91 5.42
N PRO A 60 -18.30 -13.46 6.29
CA PRO A 60 -19.09 -12.67 7.26
C PRO A 60 -18.25 -11.75 8.15
N LYS A 61 -17.02 -12.13 8.46
CA LYS A 61 -16.08 -11.27 9.22
C LYS A 61 -15.71 -10.01 8.46
N ILE A 62 -15.42 -10.12 7.16
CA ILE A 62 -15.07 -8.98 6.29
C ILE A 62 -16.27 -8.04 6.20
N LEU A 63 -17.46 -8.58 5.93
CA LEU A 63 -18.68 -7.78 5.81
C LEU A 63 -19.00 -7.02 7.09
N ARG A 64 -18.85 -7.65 8.28
CA ARG A 64 -19.05 -6.97 9.57
C ARG A 64 -18.04 -5.85 9.79
N LEU A 65 -16.76 -6.09 9.51
CA LEU A 65 -15.72 -5.06 9.63
C LEU A 65 -15.95 -3.90 8.67
N GLN A 66 -16.39 -4.17 7.47
CA GLN A 66 -16.76 -3.14 6.49
C GLN A 66 -17.90 -2.27 7.01
N ASP A 67 -18.95 -2.87 7.56
CA ASP A 67 -20.07 -2.15 8.16
C ASP A 67 -19.62 -1.31 9.38
N GLU A 68 -18.75 -1.83 10.24
CA GLU A 68 -18.17 -1.06 11.35
C GLU A 68 -17.34 0.14 10.86
N ILE A 69 -16.52 -0.05 9.83
CA ILE A 69 -15.73 1.03 9.21
C ILE A 69 -16.67 2.11 8.66
N TRP A 70 -17.72 1.73 7.94
CA TRP A 70 -18.70 2.66 7.40
C TRP A 70 -19.41 3.47 8.50
N ARG A 71 -19.89 2.82 9.54
CA ARG A 71 -20.54 3.49 10.67
C ARG A 71 -19.60 4.45 11.38
N ASN A 72 -18.36 4.02 11.63
CA ASN A 72 -17.38 4.86 12.31
C ASN A 72 -16.93 6.04 11.43
N SER A 73 -16.72 5.83 10.14
CA SER A 73 -16.42 6.89 9.19
C SER A 73 -17.54 7.94 9.16
N HIS A 74 -18.80 7.51 9.13
CA HIS A 74 -19.94 8.42 9.18
C HIS A 74 -20.00 9.21 10.48
N LYS A 75 -19.79 8.56 11.64
CA LYS A 75 -19.72 9.25 12.94
C LYS A 75 -18.61 10.30 12.98
N ILE A 76 -17.40 9.93 12.53
CA ILE A 76 -16.25 10.84 12.48
C ILE A 76 -16.57 12.04 11.59
N THR A 77 -17.12 11.82 10.41
CA THR A 77 -17.50 12.89 9.48
C THR A 77 -18.49 13.85 10.11
N ASN A 78 -19.51 13.34 10.83
CA ASN A 78 -20.51 14.17 11.48
C ASN A 78 -19.94 14.96 12.67
N LEU A 79 -18.95 14.40 13.40
CA LEU A 79 -18.26 15.12 14.47
C LEU A 79 -17.36 16.23 13.91
N ILE A 80 -16.60 15.93 12.85
CA ILE A 80 -15.71 16.89 12.21
C ILE A 80 -16.49 18.10 11.66
N LYS A 81 -17.66 17.88 11.07
CA LYS A 81 -18.52 18.98 10.56
C LYS A 81 -18.98 19.96 11.64
N LYS A 82 -18.95 19.56 12.92
CA LYS A 82 -19.32 20.41 14.06
C LYS A 82 -18.13 21.21 14.61
N LEU A 83 -16.92 20.94 14.18
CA LEU A 83 -15.73 21.64 14.67
C LEU A 83 -15.60 23.00 14.01
N PRO A 84 -15.24 24.04 14.78
CA PRO A 84 -14.79 25.31 14.20
C PRO A 84 -13.56 25.08 13.30
N PRO A 85 -13.37 25.88 12.24
CA PRO A 85 -12.25 25.70 11.30
C PRO A 85 -10.86 25.65 11.97
N VAL A 86 -10.64 26.45 13.01
CA VAL A 86 -9.39 26.46 13.76
C VAL A 86 -9.16 25.13 14.48
N ALA A 87 -10.20 24.60 15.16
CA ALA A 87 -10.11 23.30 15.84
C ALA A 87 -9.92 22.15 14.86
N PHE A 88 -10.56 22.20 13.72
CA PHE A 88 -10.35 21.21 12.64
C PHE A 88 -8.90 21.25 12.13
N THR A 89 -8.35 22.44 11.89
CA THR A 89 -6.96 22.58 11.43
C THR A 89 -5.97 22.04 12.47
N GLN A 90 -6.21 22.31 13.75
CA GLN A 90 -5.37 21.81 14.83
C GLN A 90 -5.44 20.27 14.92
N LEU A 91 -6.65 19.71 14.89
CA LEU A 91 -6.86 18.26 14.89
C LEU A 91 -6.16 17.59 13.70
N PHE A 92 -6.32 18.17 12.50
CA PHE A 92 -5.65 17.67 11.30
C PHE A 92 -4.12 17.64 11.47
N ASN A 93 -3.53 18.74 11.92
CA ASN A 93 -2.07 18.84 12.11
C ASN A 93 -1.57 17.86 13.17
N GLN A 94 -2.30 17.65 14.27
CA GLN A 94 -1.95 16.67 15.30
C GLN A 94 -2.01 15.22 14.75
N THR A 95 -3.07 14.91 14.00
CA THR A 95 -3.24 13.60 13.36
C THR A 95 -2.13 13.36 12.34
N LEU A 96 -1.80 14.36 11.52
CA LEU A 96 -0.72 14.28 10.54
C LEU A 96 0.64 13.99 11.19
N VAL A 97 0.94 14.67 12.30
CA VAL A 97 2.17 14.40 13.06
C VAL A 97 2.22 12.97 13.55
N ALA A 98 1.12 12.47 14.14
CA ALA A 98 1.05 11.09 14.65
C ALA A 98 1.19 10.07 13.52
N GLU A 99 0.56 10.32 12.39
CA GLU A 99 0.57 9.45 11.22
C GLU A 99 1.97 9.33 10.60
N ILE A 100 2.64 10.46 10.35
CA ILE A 100 3.99 10.45 9.77
C ILE A 100 4.98 9.75 10.71
N ILE A 101 4.92 10.02 12.02
CA ILE A 101 5.79 9.35 12.99
C ILE A 101 5.49 7.85 13.03
N GLY A 102 4.20 7.47 13.06
CA GLY A 102 3.79 6.06 13.10
C GLY A 102 4.25 5.29 11.87
N THR A 103 4.05 5.83 10.68
CA THR A 103 4.47 5.23 9.42
C THR A 103 5.98 5.10 9.33
N ASN A 104 6.72 6.16 9.65
CA ASN A 104 8.18 6.14 9.62
C ASN A 104 8.76 5.14 10.64
N ASN A 105 8.16 5.00 11.82
CA ASN A 105 8.59 4.01 12.81
C ASN A 105 8.41 2.56 12.29
N ILE A 106 7.34 2.27 11.55
CA ILE A 106 7.12 0.96 10.91
C ILE A 106 8.22 0.67 9.89
N GLU A 107 8.64 1.68 9.14
CA GLU A 107 9.73 1.58 8.16
C GLU A 107 11.15 1.67 8.78
N GLY A 108 11.24 1.75 10.11
CA GLY A 108 12.52 1.87 10.81
C GLY A 108 13.18 3.25 10.70
N VAL A 109 12.46 4.24 10.18
CA VAL A 109 12.96 5.63 10.01
C VAL A 109 12.65 6.44 11.26
N LYS A 110 13.70 6.89 11.97
CA LYS A 110 13.53 7.76 13.14
C LYS A 110 13.03 9.13 12.72
N THR A 111 11.91 9.54 13.29
CA THR A 111 11.29 10.83 13.03
C THR A 111 10.76 11.43 14.31
N THR A 112 11.07 12.70 14.57
CA THR A 112 10.64 13.43 15.75
C THR A 112 9.41 14.28 15.46
N LYS A 113 8.64 14.54 16.52
CA LYS A 113 7.49 15.46 16.44
C LYS A 113 7.90 16.84 15.93
N GLN A 114 9.07 17.34 16.34
CA GLN A 114 9.56 18.65 15.96
C GLN A 114 9.89 18.75 14.47
N GLU A 115 10.52 17.70 13.88
CA GLU A 115 10.79 17.67 12.44
C GLU A 115 9.49 17.76 11.63
N VAL A 116 8.47 16.99 12.01
CA VAL A 116 7.17 17.02 11.30
C VAL A 116 6.49 18.37 11.47
N GLN A 117 6.51 18.97 12.67
CA GLN A 117 5.95 20.30 12.91
C GLN A 117 6.67 21.38 12.11
N THR A 118 7.99 21.30 12.00
CA THR A 118 8.80 22.21 11.16
C THR A 118 8.42 22.05 9.69
N ALA A 119 8.27 20.80 9.22
CA ALA A 119 7.82 20.53 7.86
C ALA A 119 6.42 21.10 7.57
N ILE A 120 5.47 20.96 8.52
CA ILE A 120 4.13 21.55 8.40
C ILE A 120 4.21 23.08 8.31
N ALA A 121 5.03 23.72 9.14
CA ALA A 121 5.19 25.17 9.15
C ALA A 121 5.92 25.72 7.91
N SER A 122 6.65 24.88 7.20
CA SER A 122 7.36 25.24 5.96
C SER A 122 6.48 25.14 4.70
N VAL A 123 5.31 24.52 4.77
CA VAL A 123 4.41 24.42 3.62
C VAL A 123 3.94 25.82 3.21
N GLY A 124 4.18 26.17 1.95
CA GLY A 124 3.87 27.51 1.41
C GLY A 124 4.97 28.57 1.58
N LYS A 125 6.08 28.24 2.27
CA LYS A 125 7.28 29.09 2.33
C LYS A 125 8.31 28.53 1.34
N SER A 126 8.91 29.38 0.51
CA SER A 126 9.46 28.91 -0.76
C SER A 126 10.93 28.48 -0.80
N GLU A 127 11.76 28.62 0.23
CA GLU A 127 13.21 28.63 -0.02
C GLU A 127 14.08 27.58 0.71
N GLU A 128 13.63 26.97 1.77
CA GLU A 128 14.45 25.95 2.45
C GLU A 128 13.89 24.53 2.25
N LYS A 129 14.76 23.63 1.78
CA LYS A 129 14.44 22.18 1.79
C LYS A 129 14.40 21.71 3.25
N VAL A 130 13.20 21.47 3.74
CA VAL A 130 12.97 20.90 5.06
C VAL A 130 12.66 19.41 4.90
N ARG A 131 13.32 18.59 5.72
CA ARG A 131 13.04 17.14 5.77
C ARG A 131 11.53 16.89 5.93
N LEU A 132 10.99 15.87 5.26
CA LEU A 132 9.57 15.50 5.25
C LEU A 132 8.60 16.52 4.62
N GLN A 133 9.08 17.63 4.09
CA GLN A 133 8.21 18.66 3.50
C GLN A 133 7.38 18.11 2.33
N SER A 134 7.96 17.24 1.52
CA SER A 134 7.26 16.60 0.38
C SER A 134 6.12 15.69 0.84
N PHE A 135 6.35 14.91 1.89
CA PHE A 135 5.29 14.09 2.51
C PHE A 135 4.15 14.97 3.03
N VAL A 136 4.48 16.01 3.79
CA VAL A 136 3.48 16.93 4.35
C VAL A 136 2.67 17.60 3.23
N ARG A 137 3.31 18.04 2.15
CA ARG A 137 2.62 18.61 0.97
C ARG A 137 1.62 17.64 0.37
N MET A 138 1.98 16.35 0.26
CA MET A 138 1.07 15.33 -0.27
C MET A 138 -0.16 15.15 0.63
N TYR A 139 -0.01 15.11 1.94
CA TYR A 139 -1.15 15.07 2.87
C TYR A 139 -2.06 16.30 2.76
N PHE A 140 -1.49 17.49 2.52
CA PHE A 140 -2.29 18.70 2.28
C PHE A 140 -3.09 18.60 0.97
N LYS A 141 -2.52 18.02 -0.10
CA LYS A 141 -3.25 17.74 -1.34
C LYS A 141 -4.41 16.76 -1.11
N ILE A 142 -4.16 15.69 -0.36
CA ILE A 142 -5.23 14.75 0.04
C ILE A 142 -6.33 15.48 0.82
N LYS A 143 -5.97 16.36 1.76
CA LYS A 143 -6.93 17.19 2.50
C LYS A 143 -7.76 18.07 1.59
N GLN A 144 -7.18 18.59 0.51
CA GLN A 144 -7.85 19.41 -0.49
C GLN A 144 -8.65 18.60 -1.51
N GLN A 145 -8.67 17.27 -1.34
CA GLN A 145 -9.33 16.32 -2.26
C GLN A 145 -8.77 16.38 -3.69
N GLU A 146 -7.51 16.76 -3.84
CA GLU A 146 -6.85 16.67 -5.13
C GLU A 146 -6.71 15.20 -5.55
N GLU A 147 -7.22 14.85 -6.71
CA GLU A 147 -7.09 13.49 -7.23
C GLU A 147 -5.66 13.17 -7.62
N LEU A 148 -5.12 12.10 -7.05
CA LEU A 148 -3.88 11.51 -7.52
C LEU A 148 -4.21 10.56 -8.67
N LYS A 149 -3.95 11.00 -9.91
CA LYS A 149 -4.17 10.17 -11.10
C LYS A 149 -2.89 9.42 -11.46
N ILE A 150 -2.97 8.09 -11.46
CA ILE A 150 -1.90 7.20 -11.89
C ILE A 150 -2.42 6.42 -13.10
N ASN A 151 -2.08 6.89 -14.31
CA ASN A 151 -2.54 6.30 -15.57
C ASN A 151 -1.44 5.52 -16.29
N GLU A 152 -0.19 5.84 -16.01
CA GLU A 152 0.98 5.24 -16.65
C GLU A 152 2.12 5.01 -15.65
N LEU A 153 3.12 4.25 -16.05
CA LEU A 153 4.28 3.93 -15.22
C LEU A 153 5.06 5.17 -14.81
N ALA A 154 5.16 6.15 -15.72
CA ALA A 154 5.83 7.42 -15.43
C ALA A 154 5.17 8.20 -14.29
N ASP A 155 3.87 8.06 -14.06
CA ASP A 155 3.17 8.72 -12.95
C ASP A 155 3.59 8.14 -11.60
N LEU A 156 3.85 6.83 -11.53
CA LEU A 156 4.43 6.19 -10.34
C LEU A 156 5.83 6.73 -10.05
N ARG A 157 6.64 6.89 -11.10
CA ARG A 157 7.97 7.49 -10.97
C ARG A 157 7.91 8.94 -10.52
N LYS A 158 7.04 9.74 -11.10
CA LYS A 158 6.81 11.14 -10.67
C LYS A 158 6.37 11.21 -9.20
N LEU A 159 5.48 10.30 -8.76
CA LEU A 159 5.07 10.23 -7.37
C LEU A 159 6.25 9.91 -6.45
N TYR A 160 7.06 8.91 -6.80
CA TYR A 160 8.28 8.56 -6.08
C TYR A 160 9.22 9.76 -5.96
N ASP A 161 9.53 10.42 -7.07
CA ASP A 161 10.42 11.57 -7.10
C ASP A 161 9.87 12.73 -6.24
N HIS A 162 8.56 12.99 -6.28
CA HIS A 162 7.94 14.03 -5.46
C HIS A 162 7.99 13.73 -3.95
N LEU A 163 7.79 12.48 -3.56
CA LEU A 163 7.78 12.09 -2.15
C LEU A 163 9.19 12.09 -1.55
N LEU A 164 10.18 11.67 -2.32
CA LEU A 164 11.51 11.35 -1.81
C LEU A 164 12.58 12.38 -2.16
N VAL A 165 12.20 13.53 -2.72
CA VAL A 165 13.12 14.64 -2.99
C VAL A 165 13.84 15.07 -1.71
N GLY A 166 15.17 14.83 -1.69
CA GLY A 166 16.04 15.19 -0.56
C GLY A 166 16.00 14.23 0.63
N GLU A 167 15.24 13.14 0.54
CA GLU A 167 15.17 12.12 1.60
C GLU A 167 16.09 10.91 1.29
N ILE A 168 16.43 10.68 0.04
CA ILE A 168 17.26 9.56 -0.42
C ILE A 168 18.60 10.06 -0.94
N ALA A 169 19.70 9.37 -0.58
CA ALA A 169 21.00 9.60 -1.15
C ALA A 169 21.00 9.30 -2.66
N THR A 170 21.80 10.03 -3.43
CA THR A 170 21.89 9.83 -4.87
C THR A 170 22.35 8.43 -5.26
N THR A 171 23.10 7.76 -4.38
CA THR A 171 23.55 6.37 -4.54
C THR A 171 22.42 5.34 -4.45
N ASP A 172 21.32 5.70 -3.81
CA ASP A 172 20.19 4.81 -3.51
C ASP A 172 18.99 5.06 -4.45
N LEU A 173 19.19 5.95 -5.43
CA LEU A 173 18.19 6.19 -6.48
C LEU A 173 18.03 4.97 -7.37
N PRO A 174 16.84 4.76 -7.97
CA PRO A 174 16.62 3.68 -8.92
C PRO A 174 17.63 3.73 -10.09
N ASP A 175 18.24 2.59 -10.39
CA ASP A 175 19.30 2.39 -11.38
C ASP A 175 18.78 2.03 -12.79
N GLY A 176 17.46 2.03 -13.00
CA GLY A 176 16.81 1.85 -14.31
C GLY A 176 16.26 3.14 -14.89
N VAL A 177 15.46 3.04 -15.94
CA VAL A 177 14.85 4.20 -16.61
C VAL A 177 13.78 4.86 -15.74
N LEU A 178 12.81 4.07 -15.31
CA LEU A 178 11.75 4.52 -14.37
C LEU A 178 11.96 3.95 -12.97
N PHE A 179 12.43 2.71 -12.88
CA PHE A 179 12.53 1.96 -11.65
C PHE A 179 13.93 1.33 -11.49
N ARG A 180 14.07 0.37 -10.59
CA ARG A 180 15.33 -0.33 -10.37
C ARG A 180 15.56 -1.46 -11.38
N ASN A 181 16.82 -1.71 -11.70
CA ASN A 181 17.29 -2.87 -12.46
C ASN A 181 18.13 -3.85 -11.63
N SER A 182 18.58 -3.43 -10.45
CA SER A 182 19.38 -4.26 -9.56
C SER A 182 18.55 -5.32 -8.84
N PHE A 183 19.20 -6.44 -8.54
CA PHE A 183 18.62 -7.50 -7.73
C PHE A 183 18.41 -7.04 -6.27
N VAL A 184 17.24 -7.30 -5.75
CA VAL A 184 16.89 -7.03 -4.35
C VAL A 184 16.26 -8.28 -3.75
N ARG A 185 16.55 -8.55 -2.48
CA ARG A 185 15.86 -9.56 -1.69
C ARG A 185 15.40 -8.98 -0.36
N ILE A 186 14.32 -9.48 0.17
CA ILE A 186 13.83 -9.15 1.51
C ILE A 186 14.10 -10.35 2.41
N GLY A 187 14.76 -10.11 3.53
CA GLY A 187 15.12 -11.16 4.49
C GLY A 187 16.36 -10.76 5.29
N ASN A 188 16.93 -11.73 5.98
CA ASN A 188 18.21 -11.59 6.67
C ASN A 188 19.19 -12.64 6.13
N ASP A 189 20.38 -12.73 6.73
CA ASP A 189 21.43 -13.66 6.28
C ASP A 189 21.02 -15.14 6.41
N LEU A 190 20.10 -15.44 7.31
CA LEU A 190 19.64 -16.80 7.57
C LEU A 190 18.39 -17.19 6.77
N LYS A 191 17.53 -16.22 6.40
CA LYS A 191 16.25 -16.51 5.78
C LYS A 191 15.84 -15.44 4.78
N THR A 192 15.64 -15.86 3.54
CA THR A 192 14.98 -15.04 2.52
C THR A 192 13.46 -15.13 2.70
N VAL A 193 12.83 -13.97 2.89
CA VAL A 193 11.37 -13.84 3.05
C VAL A 193 10.70 -13.63 1.70
N HIS A 194 11.30 -12.79 0.85
CA HIS A 194 10.76 -12.47 -0.46
C HIS A 194 11.87 -12.17 -1.47
N VAL A 195 11.67 -12.63 -2.69
CA VAL A 195 12.52 -12.33 -3.85
C VAL A 195 11.64 -11.65 -4.90
N PRO A 196 11.66 -10.33 -5.01
CA PRO A 196 10.91 -9.61 -6.04
C PRO A 196 11.49 -9.86 -7.43
N LYS A 197 10.75 -9.53 -8.47
CA LYS A 197 11.28 -9.48 -9.82
C LYS A 197 12.45 -8.49 -9.85
N SER A 198 13.55 -8.87 -10.53
CA SER A 198 14.81 -8.14 -10.40
C SER A 198 14.90 -6.91 -11.27
N SER A 199 14.39 -6.95 -12.49
CA SER A 199 14.55 -5.86 -13.46
C SER A 199 13.23 -5.16 -13.78
N GLU A 200 13.33 -3.91 -14.18
CA GLU A 200 12.22 -3.08 -14.65
C GLU A 200 11.34 -3.83 -15.66
N LYS A 201 11.94 -4.41 -16.70
CA LYS A 201 11.21 -5.21 -17.70
C LYS A 201 10.40 -6.37 -17.13
N GLN A 202 10.86 -6.95 -16.02
CA GLN A 202 10.18 -8.10 -15.43
C GLN A 202 8.94 -7.70 -14.62
N PHE A 203 8.92 -6.53 -13.97
CA PHE A 203 7.78 -6.13 -13.13
C PHE A 203 6.88 -5.07 -13.76
N GLU A 204 7.29 -4.41 -14.85
CA GLU A 204 6.43 -3.48 -15.60
C GLU A 204 5.04 -4.05 -15.93
N PRO A 205 4.91 -5.30 -16.43
CA PRO A 205 3.60 -5.88 -16.71
C PRO A 205 2.70 -5.98 -15.46
N ASP A 206 3.29 -6.24 -14.29
CA ASP A 206 2.54 -6.32 -13.04
C ASP A 206 2.05 -4.94 -12.61
N LEU A 207 2.89 -3.90 -12.75
CA LEU A 207 2.52 -2.52 -12.46
C LEU A 207 1.43 -2.02 -13.42
N LEU A 208 1.51 -2.34 -14.71
CA LEU A 208 0.46 -2.00 -15.68
C LEU A 208 -0.87 -2.70 -15.33
N ASN A 209 -0.83 -3.96 -14.90
CA ASN A 209 -2.02 -4.66 -14.41
C ASN A 209 -2.57 -4.00 -13.14
N TRP A 210 -1.70 -3.59 -12.21
CA TRP A 210 -2.10 -2.87 -11.02
C TRP A 210 -2.74 -1.51 -11.37
N ILE A 211 -2.17 -0.73 -12.30
CA ILE A 211 -2.74 0.53 -12.77
C ILE A 211 -4.15 0.30 -13.35
N ARG A 212 -4.34 -0.74 -14.16
CA ARG A 212 -5.67 -1.11 -14.67
C ARG A 212 -6.64 -1.44 -13.54
N PHE A 213 -6.18 -2.22 -12.56
CA PHE A 213 -6.98 -2.61 -11.40
C PHE A 213 -7.44 -1.40 -10.59
N VAL A 214 -6.55 -0.48 -10.22
CA VAL A 214 -6.91 0.70 -9.40
C VAL A 214 -7.80 1.71 -10.15
N ASN A 215 -7.71 1.75 -11.48
CA ASN A 215 -8.52 2.62 -12.31
C ASN A 215 -9.83 1.97 -12.81
N ALA A 216 -10.03 0.67 -12.54
CA ALA A 216 -11.24 -0.02 -12.94
C ALA A 216 -12.44 0.42 -12.08
N LYS A 217 -13.40 1.12 -12.70
CA LYS A 217 -14.59 1.66 -12.03
C LYS A 217 -15.56 0.59 -11.47
N SER A 218 -15.39 -0.67 -11.85
CA SER A 218 -16.39 -1.73 -11.60
C SER A 218 -16.02 -2.78 -10.57
N LEU A 219 -14.78 -2.84 -10.07
CA LEU A 219 -14.36 -3.92 -9.17
C LEU A 219 -14.84 -3.76 -7.73
N LEU A 220 -15.32 -2.60 -7.34
CA LEU A 220 -15.80 -2.32 -5.98
C LEU A 220 -17.11 -1.50 -5.94
N SER A 221 -17.82 -1.35 -7.06
CA SER A 221 -19.17 -0.83 -7.04
C SER A 221 -20.17 -1.95 -6.72
N LEU A 222 -20.14 -2.39 -5.49
CA LEU A 222 -21.22 -3.11 -4.84
C LEU A 222 -22.00 -2.14 -3.95
#